data_06704ea5113d907734ff1f12fabdd446
#
_entry.id   06704ea5113d907734ff1f12fabdd446
#
_cell.length_a   1.000
_cell.length_b   1.000
_cell.length_c   1.000
_cell.angle_alpha   90.00
_cell.angle_beta   90.00
_cell.angle_gamma   90.00
#
_symmetry.space_group_name_H-M   'P 1'
#
loop_
_entity.id
_entity.type
_entity.pdbx_description
1 polymer ?
#
loop_
_entity_poly.entity_id
_entity_poly.type
_entity_poly.pdbx_seq_one_letter_code
_entity_poly.pdbx_strand_id
1 'polypeptide(L)'
;GWAVQQALLRAASAHPNIRLVPDQVVIDLATSRHEERYSGAGDVWGVYAVDRGTGRVNLHTARATILATGGAGRTYLFSTAPKGATGDGIAMAWRAGARVSNMEFMQFHPTCLYHLELKNFLITEAVRGEGGWLVNPKTGRRFMADYDERLELAPRDVVARAIDAEIKRDGLDFVHLDISHQPADFVRGHFPTIHEKLLGLGIDMTQGPIPVVPAQHYTCGGIVVDRDGKTDLPGLYAAGECTQSGLHGANRLASNSLLECFVFGEAAARHIAAHWDGFKPVPPIRPWDESRVTDSDEE
;
A
#
# COMPACT_ATOMS: atom_id res chain seq x y z
N GLY A 1 -12.85 2.32 7.00
CA GLY A 1 -11.44 2.70 7.26
C GLY A 1 -11.32 3.90 8.19
N TRP A 2 -11.85 5.07 7.81
CA TRP A 2 -11.65 6.32 8.57
C TRP A 2 -12.07 6.24 10.05
N ALA A 3 -13.26 5.72 10.36
CA ALA A 3 -13.74 5.59 11.73
C ALA A 3 -12.84 4.69 12.59
N VAL A 4 -12.33 3.60 12.04
CA VAL A 4 -11.39 2.69 12.71
C VAL A 4 -10.07 3.41 12.99
N GLN A 5 -9.50 4.10 12.00
CA GLN A 5 -8.28 4.88 12.17
C GLN A 5 -8.43 5.94 13.28
N GLN A 6 -9.54 6.68 13.28
CA GLN A 6 -9.79 7.70 14.31
C GLN A 6 -9.94 7.11 15.72
N ALA A 7 -10.56 5.92 15.84
CA ALA A 7 -10.68 5.24 17.12
C ALA A 7 -9.32 4.79 17.67
N LEU A 8 -8.48 4.20 16.81
CA LEU A 8 -7.13 3.78 17.19
C LEU A 8 -6.21 4.95 17.54
N LEU A 9 -6.26 6.04 16.75
CA LEU A 9 -5.46 7.24 17.03
C LEU A 9 -5.87 7.88 18.37
N ARG A 10 -7.17 7.98 18.66
CA ARG A 10 -7.63 8.48 19.95
C ARG A 10 -7.14 7.61 21.12
N ALA A 11 -7.24 6.29 20.97
CA ALA A 11 -6.78 5.36 21.99
C ALA A 11 -5.26 5.47 22.22
N ALA A 12 -4.48 5.51 21.15
CA ALA A 12 -3.03 5.66 21.20
C ALA A 12 -2.61 7.00 21.83
N SER A 13 -3.26 8.12 21.42
CA SER A 13 -2.95 9.45 21.96
C SER A 13 -3.29 9.60 23.45
N ALA A 14 -4.28 8.85 23.93
CA ALA A 14 -4.69 8.88 25.33
C ALA A 14 -3.86 7.95 26.24
N HIS A 15 -3.07 7.05 25.67
CA HIS A 15 -2.35 6.03 26.44
C HIS A 15 -1.00 6.58 26.95
N PRO A 16 -0.70 6.56 28.26
CA PRO A 16 0.47 7.20 28.84
C PRO A 16 1.81 6.61 28.37
N ASN A 17 1.84 5.36 27.95
CA ASN A 17 3.05 4.68 27.51
C ASN A 17 3.23 4.70 25.98
N ILE A 18 2.37 5.41 25.24
CA ILE A 18 2.48 5.54 23.78
C ILE A 18 2.89 6.97 23.44
N ARG A 19 4.03 7.10 22.79
CA ARG A 19 4.49 8.38 22.23
C ARG A 19 4.31 8.38 20.73
N LEU A 20 3.46 9.25 20.20
CA LEU A 20 3.36 9.54 18.78
C LEU A 20 4.41 10.58 18.41
N VAL A 21 5.18 10.30 17.37
CA VAL A 21 6.24 11.20 16.88
C VAL A 21 5.93 11.51 15.41
N PRO A 22 5.12 12.54 15.13
CA PRO A 22 4.79 12.95 13.77
C PRO A 22 5.97 13.62 13.08
N ASP A 23 5.82 13.87 11.76
CA ASP A 23 6.79 14.61 10.94
C ASP A 23 8.20 14.03 10.91
N GLN A 24 8.30 12.71 11.11
CA GLN A 24 9.52 11.94 10.95
C GLN A 24 9.47 11.09 9.68
N VAL A 25 10.55 11.02 8.94
CA VAL A 25 10.75 10.09 7.83
C VAL A 25 11.81 9.09 8.21
N VAL A 26 11.42 7.82 8.38
CA VAL A 26 12.38 6.75 8.67
C VAL A 26 13.16 6.46 7.40
N ILE A 27 14.48 6.52 7.49
CA ILE A 27 15.40 6.37 6.36
C ILE A 27 16.14 5.05 6.35
N ASP A 28 16.44 4.48 7.54
CA ASP A 28 17.05 3.16 7.63
C ASP A 28 16.82 2.49 9.00
N LEU A 29 17.06 1.17 9.05
CA LEU A 29 17.08 0.42 10.30
C LEU A 29 18.45 0.58 10.98
N ALA A 30 18.45 0.79 12.29
CA ALA A 30 19.66 0.73 13.09
C ALA A 30 19.97 -0.75 13.41
N THR A 31 21.03 -1.27 12.80
CA THR A 31 21.39 -2.69 12.86
C THR A 31 22.81 -2.91 13.35
N SER A 32 23.13 -4.11 13.81
CA SER A 32 24.49 -4.50 14.16
C SER A 32 25.48 -4.43 12.99
N ARG A 33 25.00 -4.43 11.76
CA ARG A 33 25.84 -4.27 10.55
C ARG A 33 26.39 -2.86 10.39
N HIS A 34 25.74 -1.85 10.95
CA HIS A 34 26.26 -0.48 10.97
C HIS A 34 27.45 -0.33 11.94
N GLU A 35 27.61 -1.26 12.87
CA GLU A 35 28.78 -1.37 13.74
C GLU A 35 29.80 -2.30 13.08
N GLU A 36 30.93 -1.81 12.62
CA GLU A 36 31.95 -2.45 11.76
C GLU A 36 32.54 -3.80 12.26
N ARG A 37 32.05 -4.33 13.36
CA ARG A 37 32.59 -5.54 14.03
C ARG A 37 31.68 -6.75 13.99
N TYR A 38 30.49 -6.68 13.34
CA TYR A 38 29.54 -7.78 13.33
C TYR A 38 29.47 -8.49 11.98
N SER A 39 29.98 -9.70 11.90
CA SER A 39 29.79 -10.64 10.80
C SER A 39 28.64 -11.59 11.13
N GLY A 40 27.40 -11.20 10.89
CA GLY A 40 26.25 -12.07 11.15
C GLY A 40 24.95 -11.46 10.62
N ALA A 41 23.84 -12.21 10.69
CA ALA A 41 22.51 -11.66 10.51
C ALA A 41 22.31 -10.59 11.58
N GLY A 42 22.15 -9.32 11.15
CA GLY A 42 22.21 -8.20 12.07
C GLY A 42 20.98 -8.14 12.98
N ASP A 43 21.22 -8.09 14.30
CA ASP A 43 20.17 -7.68 15.23
C ASP A 43 19.66 -6.29 14.84
N VAL A 44 18.35 -6.05 14.92
CA VAL A 44 17.74 -4.74 14.69
C VAL A 44 17.46 -4.07 16.03
N TRP A 45 17.98 -2.86 16.22
CA TRP A 45 17.93 -2.13 17.48
C TRP A 45 17.23 -0.79 17.41
N GLY A 46 16.48 -0.54 16.34
CA GLY A 46 15.74 0.69 16.14
C GLY A 46 15.80 1.22 14.71
N VAL A 47 15.65 2.52 14.58
CA VAL A 47 15.59 3.19 13.27
C VAL A 47 16.30 4.53 13.30
N TYR A 48 16.82 4.95 12.16
CA TYR A 48 17.20 6.33 11.88
C TYR A 48 16.05 7.05 11.20
N ALA A 49 15.72 8.25 11.67
CA ALA A 49 14.62 9.03 11.12
C ALA A 49 15.01 10.52 10.97
N VAL A 50 14.70 11.09 9.81
CA VAL A 50 14.85 12.51 9.55
C VAL A 50 13.66 13.25 10.15
N ASP A 51 13.92 14.22 11.00
CA ASP A 51 12.95 15.20 11.44
C ASP A 51 12.73 16.24 10.33
N ARG A 52 11.51 16.31 9.80
CA ARG A 52 11.20 17.19 8.66
C ARG A 52 11.25 18.68 9.00
N GLY A 53 11.13 19.02 10.27
CA GLY A 53 11.19 20.41 10.71
C GLY A 53 12.62 20.92 10.84
N THR A 54 13.55 20.06 11.27
CA THR A 54 14.95 20.44 11.53
C THR A 54 15.94 19.93 10.49
N GLY A 55 15.55 18.96 9.66
CA GLY A 55 16.44 18.25 8.73
C GLY A 55 17.44 17.29 9.41
N ARG A 56 17.40 17.16 10.73
CA ARG A 56 18.35 16.31 11.47
C ARG A 56 17.91 14.85 11.48
N VAL A 57 18.88 13.94 11.40
CA VAL A 57 18.64 12.52 11.58
C VAL A 57 18.72 12.16 13.06
N ASN A 58 17.62 11.61 13.57
CA ASN A 58 17.51 11.12 14.95
C ASN A 58 17.60 9.59 14.96
N LEU A 59 18.28 9.05 15.96
CA LEU A 59 18.29 7.62 16.25
C LEU A 59 17.22 7.29 17.31
N HIS A 60 16.28 6.45 16.94
CA HIS A 60 15.28 5.89 17.86
C HIS A 60 15.63 4.43 18.16
N THR A 61 16.09 4.15 19.37
CA THR A 61 16.49 2.79 19.77
C THR A 61 15.32 2.02 20.37
N ALA A 62 15.27 0.71 20.07
CA ALA A 62 14.25 -0.19 20.58
C ALA A 62 14.77 -1.62 20.69
N ARG A 63 14.27 -2.37 21.66
CA ARG A 63 14.54 -3.83 21.80
C ARG A 63 13.76 -4.65 20.76
N ALA A 64 12.64 -4.13 20.29
CA ALA A 64 11.86 -4.68 19.19
C ALA A 64 11.34 -3.54 18.31
N THR A 65 11.43 -3.72 17.00
CA THR A 65 10.97 -2.76 15.98
C THR A 65 9.90 -3.44 15.13
N ILE A 66 8.77 -2.77 14.92
CA ILE A 66 7.69 -3.27 14.05
C ILE A 66 7.59 -2.33 12.84
N LEU A 67 7.79 -2.86 11.64
CA LEU A 67 7.51 -2.13 10.40
C LEU A 67 6.04 -2.27 10.04
N ALA A 68 5.34 -1.17 9.90
CA ALA A 68 3.94 -1.09 9.47
C ALA A 68 3.78 0.02 8.41
N THR A 69 4.67 0.03 7.43
CA THR A 69 4.92 1.14 6.51
C THR A 69 4.02 1.13 5.27
N GLY A 70 3.14 0.13 5.14
CA GLY A 70 2.33 -0.05 3.94
C GLY A 70 3.13 -0.59 2.76
N GLY A 71 2.50 -0.65 1.59
CA GLY A 71 3.06 -1.26 0.40
C GLY A 71 3.91 -0.32 -0.45
N ALA A 72 4.15 -0.73 -1.70
CA ALA A 72 4.99 -0.05 -2.68
C ALA A 72 4.19 0.53 -3.87
N GLY A 73 2.91 0.84 -3.66
CA GLY A 73 2.01 1.23 -4.75
C GLY A 73 2.42 2.50 -5.51
N ARG A 74 3.13 3.41 -4.86
CA ARG A 74 3.55 4.69 -5.46
C ARG A 74 4.73 4.57 -6.42
N THR A 75 5.27 3.38 -6.61
CA THR A 75 6.22 3.08 -7.69
C THR A 75 5.56 3.02 -9.08
N TYR A 76 4.22 3.00 -9.12
CA TYR A 76 3.43 3.01 -10.35
C TYR A 76 2.83 4.38 -10.63
N LEU A 77 2.71 4.73 -11.92
CA LEU A 77 2.16 6.01 -12.36
C LEU A 77 0.71 6.22 -11.91
N PHE A 78 -0.11 5.17 -12.04
CA PHE A 78 -1.48 5.14 -11.52
C PHE A 78 -1.53 4.22 -10.32
N SER A 79 -1.91 4.77 -9.18
CA SER A 79 -1.99 4.03 -7.92
C SER A 79 -3.08 4.61 -7.03
N THR A 80 -3.87 3.74 -6.43
CA THR A 80 -4.87 4.11 -5.42
C THR A 80 -4.26 4.23 -4.03
N ALA A 81 -2.98 3.89 -3.87
CA ALA A 81 -2.27 3.94 -2.60
C ALA A 81 -2.01 5.39 -2.14
N PRO A 82 -1.94 5.65 -0.83
CA PRO A 82 -1.57 6.95 -0.29
C PRO A 82 -0.15 7.34 -0.71
N LYS A 83 0.17 8.65 -0.66
CA LYS A 83 1.47 9.19 -1.12
C LYS A 83 2.69 8.55 -0.41
N GLY A 84 2.53 8.08 0.82
CA GLY A 84 3.61 7.44 1.58
C GLY A 84 3.78 5.94 1.31
N ALA A 85 3.01 5.32 0.41
CA ALA A 85 3.18 3.91 0.07
C ALA A 85 4.27 3.72 -0.99
N THR A 86 5.49 4.06 -0.65
CA THR A 86 6.68 4.11 -1.53
C THR A 86 7.55 2.85 -1.45
N GLY A 87 7.22 1.92 -0.54
CA GLY A 87 7.98 0.69 -0.34
C GLY A 87 9.20 0.84 0.57
N ASP A 88 9.35 1.98 1.24
CA ASP A 88 10.54 2.31 2.03
C ASP A 88 10.83 1.27 3.12
N GLY A 89 9.80 0.80 3.85
CA GLY A 89 9.99 -0.22 4.88
C GLY A 89 10.45 -1.56 4.32
N ILE A 90 9.95 -1.95 3.13
CA ILE A 90 10.39 -3.16 2.43
C ILE A 90 11.86 -3.02 2.03
N ALA A 91 12.22 -1.86 1.46
CA ALA A 91 13.59 -1.57 1.06
C ALA A 91 14.57 -1.55 2.25
N MET A 92 14.19 -0.92 3.37
CA MET A 92 14.99 -0.90 4.59
C MET A 92 15.20 -2.31 5.16
N ALA A 93 14.14 -3.12 5.21
CA ALA A 93 14.25 -4.51 5.66
C ALA A 93 15.18 -5.33 4.76
N TRP A 94 15.06 -5.18 3.43
CA TRP A 94 15.94 -5.85 2.47
C TRP A 94 17.41 -5.41 2.63
N ARG A 95 17.69 -4.11 2.74
CA ARG A 95 19.06 -3.62 3.00
C ARG A 95 19.65 -4.16 4.30
N ALA A 96 18.81 -4.29 5.34
CA ALA A 96 19.20 -4.91 6.61
C ALA A 96 19.48 -6.41 6.50
N GLY A 97 19.03 -7.05 5.41
CA GLY A 97 19.23 -8.47 5.11
C GLY A 97 18.04 -9.37 5.46
N ALA A 98 16.86 -8.80 5.75
CA ALA A 98 15.63 -9.58 5.85
C ALA A 98 15.22 -10.16 4.50
N ARG A 99 14.60 -11.33 4.52
CA ARG A 99 14.01 -11.90 3.30
C ARG A 99 12.82 -11.09 2.84
N VAL A 100 12.79 -10.81 1.56
CA VAL A 100 11.67 -10.19 0.86
C VAL A 100 11.26 -11.12 -0.27
N SER A 101 9.96 -11.33 -0.48
CA SER A 101 9.49 -12.19 -1.55
C SER A 101 8.18 -11.75 -2.18
N ASN A 102 7.88 -12.30 -3.34
CA ASN A 102 6.63 -12.12 -4.09
C ASN A 102 6.37 -10.65 -4.49
N MET A 103 7.42 -9.85 -4.66
CA MET A 103 7.30 -8.43 -5.05
C MET A 103 6.70 -8.24 -6.45
N GLU A 104 6.72 -9.27 -7.29
CA GLU A 104 6.05 -9.30 -8.59
C GLU A 104 4.51 -9.34 -8.47
N PHE A 105 3.96 -9.72 -7.31
CA PHE A 105 2.52 -9.81 -7.11
C PHE A 105 1.93 -8.49 -6.66
N MET A 106 1.77 -7.60 -7.64
CA MET A 106 1.08 -6.32 -7.48
C MET A 106 -0.36 -6.44 -7.96
N GLN A 107 -1.33 -6.27 -7.06
CA GLN A 107 -2.74 -6.25 -7.42
C GLN A 107 -3.10 -4.91 -8.05
N PHE A 108 -3.71 -4.96 -9.23
CA PHE A 108 -4.29 -3.79 -9.89
C PHE A 108 -5.80 -3.74 -9.66
N HIS A 109 -6.32 -2.56 -9.37
CA HIS A 109 -7.74 -2.29 -9.46
C HIS A 109 -8.08 -1.85 -10.88
N PRO A 110 -9.11 -2.42 -11.52
CA PRO A 110 -9.41 -2.15 -12.91
C PRO A 110 -9.78 -0.71 -13.21
N THR A 111 -10.49 -0.05 -12.29
CA THR A 111 -11.20 1.20 -12.54
C THR A 111 -10.75 2.30 -11.58
N CYS A 112 -9.57 2.88 -11.83
CA CYS A 112 -9.15 4.15 -11.27
C CYS A 112 -9.51 5.27 -12.25
N LEU A 113 -9.96 6.41 -11.74
CA LEU A 113 -10.23 7.56 -12.58
C LEU A 113 -8.98 8.00 -13.34
N TYR A 114 -9.08 8.11 -14.66
CA TYR A 114 -8.06 8.77 -15.46
C TYR A 114 -8.33 10.28 -15.46
N HIS A 115 -7.49 11.04 -14.74
CA HIS A 115 -7.60 12.50 -14.68
C HIS A 115 -6.22 13.11 -14.39
N LEU A 116 -5.92 14.24 -15.01
CA LEU A 116 -4.59 14.87 -14.93
C LEU A 116 -4.22 15.29 -13.50
N GLU A 117 -5.19 15.80 -12.75
CA GLU A 117 -4.98 16.33 -11.40
C GLU A 117 -5.25 15.30 -10.29
N LEU A 118 -6.06 14.28 -10.57
CA LEU A 118 -6.51 13.30 -9.58
C LEU A 118 -6.22 11.87 -10.02
N LYS A 119 -4.97 11.42 -9.79
CA LYS A 119 -4.45 10.13 -10.28
C LYS A 119 -4.69 8.94 -9.34
N ASN A 120 -5.44 9.11 -8.25
CA ASN A 120 -5.61 8.08 -7.22
C ASN A 120 -7.06 7.87 -6.80
N PHE A 121 -8.02 8.39 -7.55
CA PHE A 121 -9.43 8.26 -7.20
C PHE A 121 -10.00 6.94 -7.72
N LEU A 122 -10.33 6.06 -6.77
CA LEU A 122 -10.90 4.76 -7.06
C LEU A 122 -12.39 4.89 -7.42
N ILE A 123 -12.76 4.39 -8.61
CA ILE A 123 -14.16 4.12 -8.94
C ILE A 123 -14.45 2.70 -8.46
N THR A 124 -15.29 2.59 -7.42
CA THR A 124 -15.58 1.31 -6.76
C THR A 124 -16.05 0.22 -7.72
N GLU A 125 -15.74 -1.01 -7.41
CA GLU A 125 -16.22 -2.18 -8.13
C GLU A 125 -17.75 -2.26 -8.19
N ALA A 126 -18.44 -1.68 -7.19
CA ALA A 126 -19.89 -1.64 -7.14
C ALA A 126 -20.51 -0.97 -8.39
N VAL A 127 -19.84 0.00 -9.02
CA VAL A 127 -20.35 0.61 -10.27
C VAL A 127 -20.47 -0.44 -11.39
N ARG A 128 -19.52 -1.38 -11.50
CA ARG A 128 -19.63 -2.52 -12.42
C ARG A 128 -20.68 -3.53 -11.94
N GLY A 129 -20.75 -3.74 -10.62
CA GLY A 129 -21.76 -4.60 -9.99
C GLY A 129 -23.19 -4.17 -10.27
N GLU A 130 -23.45 -2.86 -10.32
CA GLU A 130 -24.75 -2.27 -10.63
C GLU A 130 -24.96 -2.04 -12.14
N GLY A 131 -24.18 -2.72 -12.98
CA GLY A 131 -24.38 -2.78 -14.42
C GLY A 131 -23.56 -1.79 -15.24
N GLY A 132 -22.50 -1.16 -14.69
CA GLY A 132 -21.61 -0.32 -15.46
C GLY A 132 -20.85 -1.11 -16.53
N TRP A 133 -20.81 -0.61 -17.77
CA TRP A 133 -20.17 -1.23 -18.93
C TRP A 133 -18.77 -0.68 -19.16
N LEU A 134 -17.85 -1.56 -19.56
CA LEU A 134 -16.53 -1.17 -20.03
C LEU A 134 -16.55 -1.03 -21.56
N VAL A 135 -16.31 0.19 -22.00
CA VAL A 135 -16.46 0.58 -23.42
C VAL A 135 -15.15 1.14 -23.96
N ASN A 136 -14.74 0.69 -25.14
CA ASN A 136 -13.60 1.25 -25.84
C ASN A 136 -13.98 2.62 -26.42
N PRO A 137 -13.30 3.72 -26.06
CA PRO A 137 -13.69 5.06 -26.47
C PRO A 137 -13.56 5.31 -27.96
N LYS A 138 -12.69 4.57 -28.67
CA LYS A 138 -12.45 4.72 -30.10
C LYS A 138 -13.52 4.04 -30.95
N THR A 139 -13.98 2.89 -30.48
CA THR A 139 -14.93 2.05 -31.27
C THR A 139 -16.37 2.14 -30.76
N GLY A 140 -16.59 2.63 -29.54
CA GLY A 140 -17.88 2.61 -28.85
C GLY A 140 -18.32 1.20 -28.41
N ARG A 141 -17.47 0.18 -28.55
CA ARG A 141 -17.82 -1.22 -28.30
C ARG A 141 -17.60 -1.59 -26.82
N ARG A 142 -18.57 -2.26 -26.20
CA ARG A 142 -18.40 -2.98 -24.95
C ARG A 142 -17.54 -4.22 -25.21
N PHE A 143 -16.37 -4.32 -24.55
CA PHE A 143 -15.34 -5.28 -24.94
C PHE A 143 -15.21 -6.49 -24.02
N MET A 144 -15.77 -6.48 -22.81
CA MET A 144 -15.53 -7.54 -21.83
C MET A 144 -15.98 -8.93 -22.30
N ALA A 145 -16.95 -9.02 -23.21
CA ALA A 145 -17.40 -10.30 -23.79
C ALA A 145 -16.31 -11.06 -24.57
N ASP A 146 -15.27 -10.36 -25.04
CA ASP A 146 -14.14 -10.99 -25.74
C ASP A 146 -13.13 -11.61 -24.78
N TYR A 147 -13.22 -11.30 -23.47
CA TYR A 147 -12.24 -11.68 -22.46
C TYR A 147 -12.76 -12.66 -21.41
N ASP A 148 -14.04 -12.55 -21.01
CA ASP A 148 -14.62 -13.42 -19.98
C ASP A 148 -16.15 -13.45 -20.08
N GLU A 149 -16.74 -14.63 -19.91
CA GLU A 149 -18.20 -14.86 -19.94
C GLU A 149 -18.97 -14.10 -18.86
N ARG A 150 -18.31 -13.80 -17.72
CA ARG A 150 -18.86 -13.01 -16.60
C ARG A 150 -18.86 -11.50 -16.89
N LEU A 151 -18.34 -11.09 -18.02
CA LEU A 151 -18.27 -9.70 -18.46
C LEU A 151 -17.55 -8.82 -17.40
N GLU A 152 -18.11 -7.66 -17.06
CA GLU A 152 -17.56 -6.71 -16.08
C GLU A 152 -17.54 -7.25 -14.64
N LEU A 153 -18.22 -8.38 -14.38
CA LEU A 153 -18.21 -9.07 -13.09
C LEU A 153 -17.10 -10.13 -12.97
N ALA A 154 -16.26 -10.26 -13.98
CA ALA A 154 -15.05 -11.08 -13.90
C ALA A 154 -14.12 -10.62 -12.76
N PRO A 155 -13.22 -11.48 -12.24
CA PRO A 155 -12.24 -11.10 -11.23
C PRO A 155 -11.42 -9.87 -11.65
N ARG A 156 -11.00 -9.08 -10.66
CA ARG A 156 -10.30 -7.80 -10.88
C ARG A 156 -9.10 -7.92 -11.80
N ASP A 157 -8.33 -8.98 -11.66
CA ASP A 157 -7.13 -9.22 -12.48
C ASP A 157 -7.50 -9.50 -13.94
N VAL A 158 -8.59 -10.21 -14.20
CA VAL A 158 -9.11 -10.45 -15.57
C VAL A 158 -9.54 -9.12 -16.20
N VAL A 159 -10.35 -8.34 -15.48
CA VAL A 159 -10.85 -7.05 -15.96
C VAL A 159 -9.68 -6.06 -16.18
N ALA A 160 -8.71 -6.01 -15.25
CA ALA A 160 -7.55 -5.13 -15.39
C ALA A 160 -6.70 -5.48 -16.62
N ARG A 161 -6.46 -6.77 -16.87
CA ARG A 161 -5.76 -7.24 -18.08
C ARG A 161 -6.53 -6.97 -19.37
N ALA A 162 -7.85 -7.12 -19.33
CA ALA A 162 -8.70 -6.78 -20.49
C ALA A 162 -8.61 -5.30 -20.85
N ILE A 163 -8.69 -4.42 -19.86
CA ILE A 163 -8.53 -2.98 -20.06
C ILE A 163 -7.13 -2.65 -20.60
N ASP A 164 -6.08 -3.23 -20.01
CA ASP A 164 -4.69 -3.02 -20.46
C ASP A 164 -4.50 -3.48 -21.91
N ALA A 165 -5.10 -4.61 -22.30
CA ALA A 165 -5.06 -5.12 -23.66
C ALA A 165 -5.77 -4.19 -24.64
N GLU A 166 -6.95 -3.64 -24.29
CA GLU A 166 -7.68 -2.68 -25.13
C GLU A 166 -6.87 -1.39 -25.30
N ILE A 167 -6.30 -0.85 -24.20
CA ILE A 167 -5.47 0.35 -24.23
C ILE A 167 -4.27 0.16 -25.15
N LYS A 168 -3.53 -0.94 -25.02
CA LYS A 168 -2.35 -1.23 -25.83
C LYS A 168 -2.67 -1.50 -27.29
N ARG A 169 -3.73 -2.27 -27.56
CA ARG A 169 -4.13 -2.62 -28.93
C ARG A 169 -4.48 -1.37 -29.75
N ASP A 170 -5.23 -0.45 -29.18
CA ASP A 170 -5.79 0.68 -29.91
C ASP A 170 -5.06 2.01 -29.67
N GLY A 171 -3.96 2.00 -28.86
CA GLY A 171 -3.17 3.20 -28.55
C GLY A 171 -3.96 4.22 -27.74
N LEU A 172 -4.69 3.75 -26.70
CA LEU A 172 -5.55 4.59 -25.87
C LEU A 172 -4.82 5.00 -24.58
N ASP A 173 -5.24 6.11 -24.00
CA ASP A 173 -4.80 6.51 -22.65
C ASP A 173 -5.69 5.91 -21.55
N PHE A 174 -6.95 5.62 -21.86
CA PHE A 174 -7.96 5.12 -20.94
C PHE A 174 -9.06 4.35 -21.67
N VAL A 175 -9.92 3.68 -20.90
CA VAL A 175 -11.21 3.17 -21.39
C VAL A 175 -12.37 3.88 -20.68
N HIS A 176 -13.58 3.71 -21.15
CA HIS A 176 -14.77 4.25 -20.53
C HIS A 176 -15.45 3.22 -19.63
N LEU A 177 -15.84 3.66 -18.43
CA LEU A 177 -16.80 2.96 -17.58
C LEU A 177 -18.12 3.73 -17.64
N ASP A 178 -19.14 3.15 -18.26
CA ASP A 178 -20.42 3.79 -18.52
C ASP A 178 -21.54 3.15 -17.71
N ILE A 179 -22.18 3.95 -16.86
CA ILE A 179 -23.41 3.60 -16.11
C ILE A 179 -24.56 4.55 -16.43
N SER A 180 -24.39 5.45 -17.39
CA SER A 180 -25.38 6.49 -17.73
C SER A 180 -26.68 5.94 -18.32
N HIS A 181 -26.71 4.67 -18.70
CA HIS A 181 -27.94 3.97 -19.11
C HIS A 181 -28.87 3.63 -17.95
N GLN A 182 -28.39 3.72 -16.70
CA GLN A 182 -29.21 3.56 -15.50
C GLN A 182 -29.94 4.88 -15.15
N PRO A 183 -31.12 4.82 -14.46
CA PRO A 183 -31.81 6.02 -14.04
C PRO A 183 -30.91 6.95 -13.19
N ALA A 184 -30.91 8.25 -13.50
CA ALA A 184 -30.03 9.20 -12.82
C ALA A 184 -30.20 9.23 -11.30
N ASP A 185 -31.45 9.10 -10.80
CA ASP A 185 -31.72 9.07 -9.34
C ASP A 185 -31.19 7.80 -8.69
N PHE A 186 -31.21 6.67 -9.41
CA PHE A 186 -30.57 5.45 -8.97
C PHE A 186 -29.06 5.65 -8.81
N VAL A 187 -28.39 6.18 -9.84
CA VAL A 187 -26.95 6.42 -9.82
C VAL A 187 -26.54 7.38 -8.68
N ARG A 188 -27.27 8.49 -8.53
CA ARG A 188 -27.02 9.46 -7.44
C ARG A 188 -27.24 8.85 -6.05
N GLY A 189 -28.28 8.03 -5.91
CA GLY A 189 -28.59 7.38 -4.63
C GLY A 189 -27.61 6.30 -4.23
N HIS A 190 -27.11 5.50 -5.18
CA HIS A 190 -26.17 4.41 -4.93
C HIS A 190 -24.72 4.89 -4.77
N PHE A 191 -24.32 5.93 -5.51
CA PHE A 191 -22.93 6.40 -5.57
C PHE A 191 -22.79 7.90 -5.23
N PRO A 192 -23.38 8.41 -4.14
CA PRO A 192 -23.43 9.85 -3.87
C PRO A 192 -22.05 10.49 -3.80
N THR A 193 -21.12 9.86 -3.09
CA THR A 193 -19.75 10.39 -2.92
C THR A 193 -18.95 10.37 -4.24
N ILE A 194 -19.11 9.32 -5.05
CA ILE A 194 -18.44 9.23 -6.36
C ILE A 194 -19.01 10.26 -7.31
N HIS A 195 -20.34 10.33 -7.39
CA HIS A 195 -21.04 11.29 -8.24
C HIS A 195 -20.64 12.74 -7.92
N GLU A 196 -20.70 13.14 -6.64
CA GLU A 196 -20.29 14.47 -6.19
C GLU A 196 -18.84 14.79 -6.57
N LYS A 197 -17.93 13.82 -6.33
CA LYS A 197 -16.51 14.00 -6.65
C LYS A 197 -16.25 14.14 -8.14
N LEU A 198 -16.89 13.32 -8.98
CA LEU A 198 -16.77 13.37 -10.43
C LEU A 198 -17.39 14.66 -10.98
N LEU A 199 -18.56 15.06 -10.46
CA LEU A 199 -19.23 16.29 -10.87
C LEU A 199 -18.34 17.52 -10.59
N GLY A 200 -17.62 17.54 -9.46
CA GLY A 200 -16.64 18.57 -9.13
C GLY A 200 -15.43 18.62 -10.10
N LEU A 201 -15.23 17.58 -10.91
CA LEU A 201 -14.22 17.52 -11.97
C LEU A 201 -14.81 17.71 -13.37
N GLY A 202 -16.09 18.08 -13.48
CA GLY A 202 -16.79 18.27 -14.73
C GLY A 202 -17.28 16.97 -15.40
N ILE A 203 -17.30 15.85 -14.68
CA ILE A 203 -17.74 14.54 -15.19
C ILE A 203 -19.08 14.19 -14.52
N ASP A 204 -20.18 14.22 -15.28
CA ASP A 204 -21.48 13.75 -14.83
C ASP A 204 -21.70 12.28 -15.25
N MET A 205 -21.46 11.35 -14.32
CA MET A 205 -21.63 9.92 -14.57
C MET A 205 -23.09 9.48 -14.85
N THR A 206 -24.06 10.37 -14.68
CA THR A 206 -25.46 10.12 -15.05
C THR A 206 -25.76 10.49 -16.51
N GLN A 207 -24.85 11.21 -17.17
CA GLN A 207 -25.03 11.69 -18.54
C GLN A 207 -24.00 11.11 -19.52
N GLY A 208 -22.90 10.56 -19.02
CA GLY A 208 -21.86 10.03 -19.86
C GLY A 208 -20.85 9.18 -19.11
N PRO A 209 -19.89 8.58 -19.83
CA PRO A 209 -18.95 7.64 -19.28
C PRO A 209 -17.87 8.30 -18.43
N ILE A 210 -17.31 7.51 -17.51
CA ILE A 210 -16.18 7.86 -16.66
C ILE A 210 -14.90 7.34 -17.33
N PRO A 211 -13.89 8.16 -17.62
CA PRO A 211 -12.59 7.68 -18.10
C PRO A 211 -11.87 6.92 -16.97
N VAL A 212 -11.47 5.67 -17.23
CA VAL A 212 -10.84 4.81 -16.23
C VAL A 212 -9.60 4.11 -16.78
N VAL A 213 -8.67 3.79 -15.88
CA VAL A 213 -7.43 3.08 -16.16
C VAL A 213 -7.13 2.10 -15.03
N PRO A 214 -6.47 0.96 -15.30
CA PRO A 214 -5.97 0.10 -14.24
C PRO A 214 -4.94 0.84 -13.39
N ALA A 215 -5.04 0.70 -12.07
CA ALA A 215 -4.10 1.32 -11.15
C ALA A 215 -3.61 0.30 -10.12
N GLN A 216 -2.35 0.41 -9.72
CA GLN A 216 -1.84 -0.37 -8.62
C GLN A 216 -2.69 -0.11 -7.36
N HIS A 217 -3.07 -1.19 -6.67
CA HIS A 217 -4.02 -1.14 -5.58
C HIS A 217 -3.54 -1.80 -4.29
N TYR A 218 -2.75 -2.88 -4.39
CA TYR A 218 -2.23 -3.60 -3.24
C TYR A 218 -0.93 -4.34 -3.58
N THR A 219 0.03 -4.29 -2.66
CA THR A 219 1.28 -5.05 -2.72
C THR A 219 1.08 -6.38 -2.00
N CYS A 220 1.02 -7.52 -2.72
CA CYS A 220 0.83 -8.83 -2.12
C CYS A 220 2.12 -9.44 -1.58
N GLY A 221 3.26 -9.01 -2.10
CA GLY A 221 4.59 -9.35 -1.61
C GLY A 221 5.08 -8.42 -0.51
N GLY A 222 6.31 -8.64 -0.06
CA GLY A 222 6.93 -7.82 0.97
C GLY A 222 7.90 -8.59 1.85
N ILE A 223 8.08 -8.10 3.06
CA ILE A 223 8.94 -8.68 4.09
C ILE A 223 8.35 -10.02 4.54
N VAL A 224 9.12 -11.09 4.44
CA VAL A 224 8.69 -12.43 4.87
C VAL A 224 8.54 -12.46 6.39
N VAL A 225 7.36 -12.84 6.85
CA VAL A 225 7.03 -12.96 8.29
C VAL A 225 6.43 -14.31 8.61
N ASP A 226 6.61 -14.75 9.86
CA ASP A 226 5.88 -15.89 10.43
C ASP A 226 4.50 -15.50 10.98
N ARG A 227 3.83 -16.42 11.66
CA ARG A 227 2.47 -16.20 12.24
C ARG A 227 2.43 -15.13 13.33
N ASP A 228 3.57 -14.83 13.93
CA ASP A 228 3.73 -13.82 14.97
C ASP A 228 4.22 -12.47 14.41
N GLY A 229 4.22 -12.31 13.09
CA GLY A 229 4.74 -11.12 12.41
C GLY A 229 6.25 -10.94 12.53
N LYS A 230 6.97 -11.97 12.99
CA LYS A 230 8.41 -11.96 13.18
C LYS A 230 9.11 -12.20 11.86
N THR A 231 10.14 -11.41 11.59
CA THR A 231 11.07 -11.63 10.45
C THR A 231 12.18 -12.61 10.83
N ASP A 232 13.06 -12.92 9.90
CA ASP A 232 14.29 -13.69 10.14
C ASP A 232 15.41 -12.86 10.79
N LEU A 233 15.23 -11.56 10.97
CA LEU A 233 16.18 -10.71 11.70
C LEU A 233 15.76 -10.58 13.18
N PRO A 234 16.65 -10.85 14.14
CA PRO A 234 16.37 -10.65 15.55
C PRO A 234 15.99 -9.19 15.85
N GLY A 235 14.91 -9.01 16.63
CA GLY A 235 14.40 -7.69 17.01
C GLY A 235 13.54 -7.00 15.94
N LEU A 236 13.36 -7.60 14.74
CA LEU A 236 12.53 -7.03 13.67
C LEU A 236 11.25 -7.84 13.48
N TYR A 237 10.14 -7.12 13.46
CA TYR A 237 8.79 -7.56 13.13
C TYR A 237 8.23 -6.72 12.00
N ALA A 238 7.21 -7.23 11.32
CA ALA A 238 6.44 -6.44 10.36
C ALA A 238 4.97 -6.86 10.34
N ALA A 239 4.08 -5.94 10.02
CA ALA A 239 2.64 -6.18 9.97
C ALA A 239 1.97 -5.36 8.85
N GLY A 240 0.92 -5.90 8.25
CA GLY A 240 0.14 -5.26 7.20
C GLY A 240 0.81 -5.31 5.83
N GLU A 241 0.46 -4.39 4.94
CA GLU A 241 0.78 -4.44 3.51
C GLU A 241 2.29 -4.42 3.17
N CYS A 242 3.17 -4.10 4.10
CA CYS A 242 4.62 -4.25 3.87
C CYS A 242 5.11 -5.70 4.01
N THR A 243 4.23 -6.66 4.35
CA THR A 243 4.61 -8.04 4.64
C THR A 243 4.20 -9.01 3.54
N GLN A 244 4.96 -10.09 3.44
CA GLN A 244 4.57 -11.31 2.76
C GLN A 244 4.26 -12.37 3.84
N SER A 245 2.99 -12.40 4.26
CA SER A 245 2.46 -13.35 5.25
C SER A 245 2.03 -14.68 4.63
N GLY A 246 1.94 -14.74 3.30
CA GLY A 246 1.37 -15.86 2.56
C GLY A 246 -0.15 -15.82 2.40
N LEU A 247 -0.85 -14.94 3.12
CA LEU A 247 -2.32 -14.87 3.12
C LEU A 247 -2.91 -14.57 1.74
N HIS A 248 -2.27 -13.70 0.98
CA HIS A 248 -2.86 -13.15 -0.25
C HIS A 248 -2.47 -13.91 -1.52
N GLY A 249 -1.44 -14.75 -1.48
CA GLY A 249 -0.91 -15.35 -2.70
C GLY A 249 -0.54 -14.29 -3.74
N ALA A 250 -0.95 -14.50 -4.99
CA ALA A 250 -0.68 -13.55 -6.08
C ALA A 250 -1.75 -12.44 -6.20
N ASN A 251 -2.90 -12.57 -5.55
CA ASN A 251 -4.02 -11.64 -5.72
C ASN A 251 -4.91 -11.59 -4.48
N ARG A 252 -4.84 -10.48 -3.75
CA ARG A 252 -5.56 -10.29 -2.48
C ARG A 252 -7.07 -10.32 -2.66
N LEU A 253 -7.77 -11.08 -1.82
CA LEU A 253 -9.22 -11.02 -1.71
C LEU A 253 -9.66 -9.69 -1.07
N ALA A 254 -10.73 -9.10 -1.59
CA ALA A 254 -11.26 -7.83 -1.10
C ALA A 254 -11.49 -7.84 0.41
N SER A 255 -11.20 -6.73 1.08
CA SER A 255 -11.34 -6.48 2.52
C SER A 255 -10.35 -7.21 3.45
N ASN A 256 -9.60 -8.21 2.98
CA ASN A 256 -8.66 -8.96 3.83
C ASN A 256 -7.45 -8.15 4.30
N SER A 257 -7.09 -7.07 3.60
CA SER A 257 -5.96 -6.22 4.00
C SER A 257 -6.10 -5.64 5.41
N LEU A 258 -7.30 -5.17 5.76
CA LEU A 258 -7.53 -4.61 7.10
C LEU A 258 -7.48 -5.68 8.18
N LEU A 259 -8.01 -6.87 7.91
CA LEU A 259 -7.95 -8.01 8.83
C LEU A 259 -6.51 -8.45 9.07
N GLU A 260 -5.70 -8.51 8.01
CA GLU A 260 -4.27 -8.82 8.12
C GLU A 260 -3.54 -7.84 9.04
N CYS A 261 -3.77 -6.53 8.86
CA CYS A 261 -3.16 -5.52 9.72
C CYS A 261 -3.47 -5.74 11.20
N PHE A 262 -4.72 -6.07 11.54
CA PHE A 262 -5.12 -6.32 12.93
C PHE A 262 -4.53 -7.61 13.49
N VAL A 263 -4.66 -8.71 12.74
CA VAL A 263 -4.21 -10.02 13.20
C VAL A 263 -2.71 -10.05 13.42
N PHE A 264 -1.92 -9.60 12.44
CA PHE A 264 -0.46 -9.61 12.58
C PHE A 264 0.05 -8.53 13.53
N GLY A 265 -0.60 -7.37 13.60
CA GLY A 265 -0.26 -6.35 14.60
C GLY A 265 -0.46 -6.83 16.02
N GLU A 266 -1.57 -7.51 16.30
CA GLU A 266 -1.84 -8.12 17.61
C GLU A 266 -0.91 -9.30 17.91
N ALA A 267 -0.66 -10.19 16.94
CA ALA A 267 0.23 -11.33 17.08
C ALA A 267 1.65 -10.88 17.43
N ALA A 268 2.19 -9.87 16.70
CA ALA A 268 3.50 -9.29 16.99
C ALA A 268 3.57 -8.71 18.41
N ALA A 269 2.56 -7.93 18.80
CA ALA A 269 2.52 -7.36 20.15
C ALA A 269 2.49 -8.43 21.25
N ARG A 270 1.69 -9.47 21.08
CA ARG A 270 1.60 -10.60 22.02
C ARG A 270 2.91 -11.37 22.11
N HIS A 271 3.53 -11.65 20.95
CA HIS A 271 4.82 -12.36 20.91
C HIS A 271 5.90 -11.54 21.60
N ILE A 272 6.02 -10.24 21.30
CA ILE A 272 6.98 -9.35 21.96
C ILE A 272 6.77 -9.33 23.48
N ALA A 273 5.53 -9.19 23.93
CA ALA A 273 5.22 -9.18 25.37
C ALA A 273 5.59 -10.49 26.07
N ALA A 274 5.27 -11.63 25.45
CA ALA A 274 5.55 -12.95 26.01
C ALA A 274 7.06 -13.27 26.08
N HIS A 275 7.87 -12.67 25.22
CA HIS A 275 9.31 -12.95 25.12
C HIS A 275 10.17 -11.74 25.54
N TRP A 276 9.59 -10.77 26.24
CA TRP A 276 10.24 -9.50 26.55
C TRP A 276 11.59 -9.65 27.26
N ASP A 277 11.69 -10.58 28.20
CA ASP A 277 12.93 -10.85 28.95
C ASP A 277 14.02 -11.53 28.12
N GLY A 278 13.64 -12.14 26.99
CA GLY A 278 14.57 -12.77 26.06
C GLY A 278 15.20 -11.79 25.06
N PHE A 279 14.68 -10.55 24.93
CA PHE A 279 15.29 -9.55 24.06
C PHE A 279 16.58 -9.01 24.68
N LYS A 280 17.62 -8.97 23.88
CA LYS A 280 18.92 -8.41 24.29
C LYS A 280 18.78 -6.92 24.63
N PRO A 281 19.51 -6.41 25.62
CA PRO A 281 19.64 -4.96 25.82
C PRO A 281 20.20 -4.32 24.54
N VAL A 282 19.69 -3.12 24.22
CA VAL A 282 20.20 -2.36 23.09
C VAL A 282 21.62 -1.86 23.42
N PRO A 283 22.63 -2.20 22.64
CA PRO A 283 23.99 -1.70 22.85
C PRO A 283 24.07 -0.22 22.48
N PRO A 284 25.14 0.50 22.84
CA PRO A 284 25.42 1.80 22.28
C PRO A 284 25.51 1.72 20.75
N ILE A 285 24.69 2.52 20.07
CA ILE A 285 24.64 2.60 18.60
C ILE A 285 25.15 3.97 18.18
N ARG A 286 25.93 4.01 17.09
CA ARG A 286 26.44 5.27 16.53
C ARG A 286 25.30 6.15 16.03
N PRO A 287 25.39 7.47 16.21
CA PRO A 287 24.55 8.42 15.49
C PRO A 287 24.68 8.24 13.98
N TRP A 288 23.72 8.77 13.24
CA TRP A 288 23.80 8.84 11.78
C TRP A 288 25.07 9.57 11.33
N ASP A 289 25.78 9.00 10.37
CA ASP A 289 27.02 9.54 9.81
C ASP A 289 26.72 10.03 8.37
N GLU A 290 26.54 11.34 8.24
CA GLU A 290 26.24 11.98 6.94
C GLU A 290 27.39 11.84 5.94
N SER A 291 28.63 11.62 6.40
CA SER A 291 29.77 11.44 5.50
C SER A 291 29.73 10.12 4.72
N ARG A 292 28.83 9.20 5.09
CA ARG A 292 28.61 7.93 4.41
C ARG A 292 27.44 7.95 3.41
N VAL A 293 26.80 9.10 3.27
CA VAL A 293 25.73 9.26 2.29
C VAL A 293 26.37 9.62 0.95
N THR A 294 26.21 8.76 -0.05
CA THR A 294 26.58 9.10 -1.43
C THR A 294 25.48 9.98 -2.05
N ASP A 295 25.88 11.01 -2.76
CA ASP A 295 24.96 11.82 -3.53
C ASP A 295 24.44 10.99 -4.71
N SER A 296 23.11 10.94 -4.88
CA SER A 296 22.48 10.21 -5.98
C SER A 296 22.80 10.75 -7.37
N ASP A 297 23.33 11.96 -7.44
CA ASP A 297 23.72 12.62 -8.69
C ASP A 297 25.17 12.25 -9.12
N GLU A 298 25.88 11.45 -8.34
CA GLU A 298 27.23 10.97 -8.65
C GLU A 298 27.27 9.55 -9.27
N GLU A 299 26.12 8.90 -9.47
CA GLU A 299 25.97 7.65 -10.22
C GLU A 299 25.36 7.89 -11.61
#